data_397ab904ebd1b105b86b770486141672
#
_entry.id   397ab904ebd1b105b86b770486141672
#
_cell.length_a   1.000
_cell.length_b   1.000
_cell.length_c   1.000
_cell.angle_alpha   90.00
_cell.angle_beta   90.00
_cell.angle_gamma   90.00
#
_symmetry.space_group_name_H-M   'P 1'
#
loop_
_entity.id
_entity.type
_entity.pdbx_description
1 polymer ?
#
loop_
_entity_poly.entity_id
_entity_poly.type
_entity_poly.pdbx_seq_one_letter_code
_entity_poly.pdbx_strand_id
1 'polypeptide(L)'
;MKWLIAFLFPVLSYAQCVAVDTVYSTAKLRELGNRDIRFGVKQIAEDELSERFCIMDDGAPVSVEIFYFGIPKYTIRIVGVERTNQVTQVGVRLHYNGKCYEGIGESDTEVRAVMIELVDNKVPFDKMTVSSALKKAVHEAVSNMP
;
A
#
# COMPACT_ATOMS: atom_id res chain seq x y z
N MET A 1 -2.06 -8.62 -60.79
CA MET A 1 -2.65 -8.87 -59.46
C MET A 1 -1.51 -9.20 -58.48
N LYS A 2 -1.10 -8.23 -57.66
CA LYS A 2 -0.06 -8.44 -56.63
C LYS A 2 -0.78 -8.70 -55.32
N TRP A 3 -0.67 -9.92 -54.82
CA TRP A 3 -1.19 -10.31 -53.50
C TRP A 3 -0.22 -9.81 -52.42
N LEU A 4 -0.65 -8.82 -51.66
CA LEU A 4 0.01 -8.34 -50.44
C LEU A 4 -0.43 -9.27 -49.31
N ILE A 5 0.42 -10.23 -48.94
CA ILE A 5 0.25 -11.05 -47.74
C ILE A 5 0.72 -10.18 -46.57
N ALA A 6 -0.23 -9.58 -45.84
CA ALA A 6 0.01 -8.93 -44.58
C ALA A 6 0.31 -10.01 -43.53
N PHE A 7 1.58 -10.19 -43.17
CA PHE A 7 1.97 -10.97 -42.00
C PHE A 7 1.52 -10.23 -40.73
N LEU A 8 0.39 -10.66 -40.18
CA LEU A 8 0.03 -10.35 -38.79
C LEU A 8 0.99 -11.13 -37.88
N PHE A 9 2.06 -10.46 -37.45
CA PHE A 9 2.82 -10.95 -36.32
C PHE A 9 1.96 -10.81 -35.06
N PRO A 10 1.62 -11.92 -34.35
CA PRO A 10 1.05 -11.78 -33.00
C PRO A 10 2.11 -11.11 -32.16
N VAL A 11 1.83 -9.90 -31.68
CA VAL A 11 2.60 -9.28 -30.61
C VAL A 11 2.39 -10.17 -29.39
N LEU A 12 3.30 -11.11 -29.17
CA LEU A 12 3.40 -11.86 -27.93
C LEU A 12 3.72 -10.82 -26.86
N SER A 13 2.67 -10.38 -26.16
CA SER A 13 2.80 -9.61 -24.93
C SER A 13 3.49 -10.54 -23.93
N TYR A 14 4.82 -10.45 -23.84
CA TYR A 14 5.55 -11.12 -22.77
C TYR A 14 5.06 -10.49 -21.48
N ALA A 15 4.38 -11.28 -20.65
CA ALA A 15 4.06 -10.89 -19.30
C ALA A 15 5.38 -10.51 -18.61
N GLN A 16 5.51 -9.23 -18.25
CA GLN A 16 6.75 -8.74 -17.65
C GLN A 16 6.82 -9.29 -16.23
N CYS A 17 7.87 -10.05 -15.93
CA CYS A 17 8.07 -10.60 -14.59
C CYS A 17 8.82 -9.61 -13.72
N VAL A 18 8.39 -9.47 -12.48
CA VAL A 18 8.97 -8.57 -11.47
C VAL A 18 9.31 -9.34 -10.20
N ALA A 19 10.23 -8.79 -9.41
CA ALA A 19 10.59 -9.29 -8.09
C ALA A 19 10.57 -8.15 -7.08
N VAL A 20 9.95 -8.33 -5.92
CA VAL A 20 10.09 -7.38 -4.82
C VAL A 20 11.43 -7.60 -4.13
N ASP A 21 12.40 -6.77 -4.47
CA ASP A 21 13.79 -6.87 -4.02
C ASP A 21 13.97 -6.26 -2.63
N THR A 22 13.56 -5.02 -2.45
CA THR A 22 13.82 -4.25 -1.23
C THR A 22 12.57 -3.60 -0.69
N VAL A 23 12.37 -3.68 0.63
CA VAL A 23 11.34 -2.95 1.37
C VAL A 23 12.01 -2.10 2.42
N TYR A 24 11.76 -0.79 2.39
CA TYR A 24 12.30 0.15 3.37
C TYR A 24 11.30 1.25 3.72
N SER A 25 11.58 2.00 4.77
CA SER A 25 10.73 3.11 5.21
C SER A 25 11.57 4.36 5.43
N THR A 26 11.11 5.47 4.85
CA THR A 26 11.59 6.82 5.12
C THR A 26 10.64 7.57 6.05
N ALA A 27 9.44 7.05 6.27
CA ALA A 27 8.50 7.57 7.24
C ALA A 27 8.97 7.33 8.68
N LYS A 28 8.62 8.27 9.57
CA LYS A 28 8.85 8.11 11.02
C LYS A 28 7.81 7.16 11.61
N LEU A 29 8.15 5.88 11.69
CA LEU A 29 7.26 4.82 12.18
C LEU A 29 7.20 4.77 13.73
N ARG A 30 7.24 5.91 14.42
CA ARG A 30 7.18 5.97 15.89
C ARG A 30 5.99 5.21 16.49
N GLU A 31 4.87 5.24 15.78
CA GLU A 31 3.61 4.63 16.20
C GLU A 31 3.60 3.10 16.02
N LEU A 32 4.48 2.57 15.19
CA LEU A 32 4.67 1.13 15.00
C LEU A 32 5.60 0.50 16.06
N GLY A 33 6.33 1.31 16.82
CA GLY A 33 7.35 0.84 17.75
C GLY A 33 8.50 0.14 17.04
N ASN A 34 9.09 -0.88 17.68
CA ASN A 34 10.22 -1.64 17.11
C ASN A 34 9.78 -2.83 16.23
N ARG A 35 8.58 -2.81 15.70
CA ARG A 35 8.07 -3.93 14.90
C ARG A 35 8.67 -3.93 13.50
N ASP A 36 9.18 -5.08 13.07
CA ASP A 36 9.60 -5.27 11.68
C ASP A 36 8.38 -5.59 10.82
N ILE A 37 7.96 -4.63 10.01
CA ILE A 37 6.82 -4.78 9.10
C ILE A 37 7.24 -5.15 7.68
N ARG A 38 8.56 -5.20 7.40
CA ARG A 38 9.08 -5.38 6.03
C ARG A 38 8.56 -6.64 5.36
N PHE A 39 8.52 -7.75 6.09
CA PHE A 39 8.02 -9.01 5.54
C PHE A 39 6.55 -8.94 5.12
N GLY A 40 5.69 -8.37 5.98
CA GLY A 40 4.28 -8.19 5.66
C GLY A 40 4.05 -7.24 4.48
N VAL A 41 4.85 -6.17 4.38
CA VAL A 41 4.81 -5.24 3.24
C VAL A 41 5.23 -5.92 1.95
N LYS A 42 6.28 -6.74 1.99
CA LYS A 42 6.73 -7.51 0.83
C LYS A 42 5.63 -8.42 0.30
N GLN A 43 4.99 -9.20 1.18
CA GLN A 43 3.89 -10.08 0.77
C GLN A 43 2.72 -9.32 0.14
N ILE A 44 2.28 -8.21 0.75
CA ILE A 44 1.20 -7.39 0.21
C ILE A 44 1.60 -6.83 -1.17
N ALA A 45 2.84 -6.39 -1.33
CA ALA A 45 3.32 -5.87 -2.61
C ALA A 45 3.37 -6.96 -3.70
N GLU A 46 3.83 -8.16 -3.37
CA GLU A 46 3.86 -9.30 -4.28
C GLU A 46 2.45 -9.71 -4.69
N ASP A 47 1.50 -9.76 -3.73
CA ASP A 47 0.10 -10.10 -4.00
C ASP A 47 -0.53 -9.09 -4.97
N GLU A 48 -0.39 -7.78 -4.73
CA GLU A 48 -0.96 -6.74 -5.60
C GLU A 48 -0.27 -6.68 -6.99
N LEU A 49 1.05 -6.86 -7.03
CA LEU A 49 1.78 -6.91 -8.30
C LEU A 49 1.39 -8.14 -9.11
N SER A 50 1.05 -9.27 -8.48
CA SER A 50 0.67 -10.51 -9.16
C SER A 50 -0.61 -10.38 -10.00
N GLU A 51 -1.43 -9.37 -9.73
CA GLU A 51 -2.63 -9.09 -10.53
C GLU A 51 -2.30 -8.60 -11.95
N ARG A 52 -1.11 -8.03 -12.16
CA ARG A 52 -0.71 -7.42 -13.44
C ARG A 52 0.61 -7.93 -14.01
N PHE A 53 1.47 -8.45 -13.16
CA PHE A 53 2.81 -8.90 -13.50
C PHE A 53 3.02 -10.36 -13.10
N CYS A 54 3.92 -11.03 -13.76
CA CYS A 54 4.43 -12.31 -13.30
C CYS A 54 5.41 -12.05 -12.14
N ILE A 55 5.29 -12.77 -11.02
CA ILE A 55 6.22 -12.67 -9.89
C ILE A 55 7.26 -13.79 -9.99
N MET A 56 8.52 -13.43 -10.10
CA MET A 56 9.64 -14.36 -10.18
C MET A 56 10.86 -13.77 -9.47
N ASP A 57 11.64 -14.61 -8.80
CA ASP A 57 12.84 -14.16 -8.03
C ASP A 57 13.91 -13.49 -8.92
N ASP A 58 13.96 -13.85 -10.19
CA ASP A 58 14.86 -13.28 -11.21
C ASP A 58 14.17 -12.20 -12.08
N GLY A 59 12.98 -11.76 -11.69
CA GLY A 59 12.24 -10.70 -12.37
C GLY A 59 12.89 -9.32 -12.25
N ALA A 60 12.36 -8.35 -12.98
CA ALA A 60 12.82 -6.97 -12.87
C ALA A 60 12.60 -6.44 -11.44
N PRO A 61 13.60 -5.83 -10.80
CA PRO A 61 13.51 -5.45 -9.40
C PRO A 61 12.52 -4.32 -9.17
N VAL A 62 11.67 -4.49 -8.15
CA VAL A 62 10.77 -3.48 -7.62
C VAL A 62 11.15 -3.22 -6.17
N SER A 63 11.46 -1.96 -5.83
CA SER A 63 11.67 -1.55 -4.45
C SER A 63 10.44 -0.87 -3.90
N VAL A 64 10.07 -1.19 -2.67
CA VAL A 64 8.90 -0.65 -1.98
C VAL A 64 9.36 0.28 -0.87
N GLU A 65 8.97 1.54 -0.96
CA GLU A 65 9.23 2.56 0.05
C GLU A 65 7.93 2.95 0.76
N ILE A 66 7.93 2.91 2.09
CA ILE A 66 6.88 3.56 2.89
C ILE A 66 7.36 4.96 3.20
N PHE A 67 6.80 5.97 2.50
CA PHE A 67 7.23 7.36 2.66
C PHE A 67 6.36 8.14 3.65
N TYR A 68 5.14 7.67 3.92
CA TYR A 68 4.22 8.30 4.86
C TYR A 68 3.50 7.26 5.71
N PHE A 69 3.38 7.56 6.99
CA PHE A 69 2.53 6.82 7.92
C PHE A 69 1.96 7.81 8.94
N GLY A 70 0.65 7.82 9.09
CA GLY A 70 -0.03 8.72 10.00
C GLY A 70 -1.34 8.15 10.51
N ILE A 71 -1.73 8.60 11.69
CA ILE A 71 -3.02 8.29 12.30
C ILE A 71 -3.72 9.60 12.65
N PRO A 72 -4.23 10.34 11.65
CA PRO A 72 -4.98 11.56 11.91
C PRO A 72 -6.27 11.26 12.68
N LYS A 73 -6.57 12.09 13.66
CA LYS A 73 -7.79 12.00 14.47
C LYS A 73 -8.78 13.05 14.01
N TYR A 74 -10.00 12.63 13.73
CA TYR A 74 -11.10 13.52 13.42
C TYR A 74 -12.15 13.42 14.54
N THR A 75 -12.44 14.52 15.21
CA THR A 75 -13.51 14.58 16.22
C THR A 75 -14.71 15.24 15.62
N ILE A 76 -15.82 14.51 15.53
CA ILE A 76 -17.12 15.03 15.09
C ILE A 76 -18.00 15.19 16.31
N ARG A 77 -18.47 16.43 16.57
CA ARG A 77 -19.45 16.73 17.60
C ARG A 77 -20.82 16.83 16.99
N ILE A 78 -21.71 15.92 17.31
CA ILE A 78 -23.11 15.99 16.91
C ILE A 78 -23.95 15.96 18.20
N VAL A 79 -24.62 17.10 18.51
CA VAL A 79 -25.60 17.24 19.59
C VAL A 79 -25.22 16.47 20.86
N GLY A 80 -24.10 16.87 21.51
CA GLY A 80 -23.68 16.32 22.81
C GLY A 80 -22.99 14.94 22.76
N VAL A 81 -22.80 14.37 21.58
CA VAL A 81 -22.05 13.13 21.39
C VAL A 81 -20.77 13.43 20.63
N GLU A 82 -19.63 13.18 21.26
CA GLU A 82 -18.32 13.23 20.60
C GLU A 82 -18.00 11.85 20.00
N ARG A 83 -17.80 11.80 18.69
CA ARG A 83 -17.23 10.64 18.01
C ARG A 83 -15.84 11.01 17.52
N THR A 84 -14.85 10.29 17.98
CA THR A 84 -13.49 10.41 17.47
C THR A 84 -13.26 9.25 16.49
N ASN A 85 -13.15 9.57 15.22
CA ASN A 85 -12.75 8.61 14.21
C ASN A 85 -11.24 8.72 14.03
N GLN A 86 -10.57 7.59 13.99
CA GLN A 86 -9.16 7.51 13.65
C GLN A 86 -9.04 6.89 12.28
N VAL A 87 -8.27 7.56 11.43
CA VAL A 87 -7.96 7.07 10.10
C VAL A 87 -6.48 6.75 10.06
N THR A 88 -6.15 5.52 9.71
CA THR A 88 -4.76 5.15 9.42
C THR A 88 -4.49 5.45 7.96
N GLN A 89 -3.49 6.30 7.70
CA GLN A 89 -3.04 6.62 6.35
C GLN A 89 -1.64 6.08 6.13
N VAL A 90 -1.43 5.43 4.99
CA VAL A 90 -0.13 4.92 4.57
C VAL A 90 0.16 5.40 3.16
N GLY A 91 1.35 5.97 2.95
CA GLY A 91 1.84 6.32 1.62
C GLY A 91 2.96 5.38 1.19
N VAL A 92 2.82 4.80 0.01
CA VAL A 92 3.78 3.85 -0.57
C VAL A 92 4.28 4.36 -1.91
N ARG A 93 5.57 4.17 -2.18
CA ARG A 93 6.21 4.33 -3.49
C ARG A 93 6.75 3.02 -3.98
N LEU A 94 6.46 2.70 -5.22
CA LEU A 94 7.08 1.61 -5.94
C LEU A 94 8.11 2.19 -6.91
N HIS A 95 9.36 1.78 -6.74
CA HIS A 95 10.45 2.15 -7.66
C HIS A 95 10.65 1.03 -8.66
N TYR A 96 10.38 1.32 -9.92
CA TYR A 96 10.45 0.35 -11.00
C TYR A 96 10.97 0.99 -12.29
N ASN A 97 11.98 0.40 -12.90
CA ASN A 97 12.59 0.90 -14.14
C ASN A 97 12.98 2.40 -14.09
N GLY A 98 13.52 2.84 -12.95
CA GLY A 98 13.95 4.24 -12.76
C GLY A 98 12.80 5.24 -12.59
N LYS A 99 11.57 4.78 -12.48
CA LYS A 99 10.37 5.60 -12.21
C LYS A 99 9.80 5.29 -10.83
N CYS A 100 9.06 6.26 -10.27
CA CYS A 100 8.35 6.12 -9.01
C CYS A 100 6.85 6.16 -9.26
N TYR A 101 6.12 5.24 -8.62
CA TYR A 101 4.67 5.16 -8.66
C TYR A 101 4.16 5.25 -7.23
N GLU A 102 3.37 6.26 -6.94
CA GLU A 102 2.89 6.54 -5.59
C GLU A 102 1.44 6.08 -5.41
N GLY A 103 1.12 5.64 -4.19
CA GLY A 103 -0.25 5.38 -3.76
C GLY A 103 -0.42 5.70 -2.29
N ILE A 104 -1.62 6.15 -1.93
CA ILE A 104 -2.02 6.49 -0.57
C ILE A 104 -3.24 5.65 -0.20
N GLY A 105 -3.14 4.90 0.86
CA GLY A 105 -4.23 4.10 1.37
C GLY A 105 -4.71 4.58 2.73
N GLU A 106 -6.01 4.54 2.92
CA GLU A 106 -6.67 4.91 4.16
C GLU A 106 -7.53 3.76 4.67
N SER A 107 -7.55 3.60 5.98
CA SER A 107 -8.43 2.66 6.66
C SER A 107 -9.00 3.28 7.92
N ASP A 108 -10.31 3.28 8.02
CA ASP A 108 -11.03 3.80 9.18
C ASP A 108 -11.03 2.77 10.31
N THR A 109 -10.66 3.21 11.50
CA THR A 109 -10.93 2.46 12.73
C THR A 109 -12.09 3.13 13.43
N GLU A 110 -13.26 2.51 13.42
CA GLU A 110 -14.39 2.94 14.23
C GLU A 110 -14.07 2.64 15.70
N VAL A 111 -13.54 3.61 16.42
CA VAL A 111 -13.45 3.51 17.89
C VAL A 111 -14.83 3.88 18.44
N ARG A 112 -15.66 2.89 18.71
CA ARG A 112 -16.85 3.09 19.52
C ARG A 112 -16.39 3.39 20.95
N ALA A 113 -16.30 4.65 21.31
CA ALA A 113 -16.08 5.07 22.67
C ALA A 113 -17.33 4.75 23.51
N VAL A 114 -17.41 3.53 24.04
CA VAL A 114 -18.19 3.28 25.24
C VAL A 114 -17.45 3.97 26.37
N MET A 115 -18.11 4.85 27.12
CA MET A 115 -17.65 5.65 28.25
C MET A 115 -16.60 4.93 29.14
N ILE A 116 -15.38 4.81 28.66
CA ILE A 116 -14.22 4.49 29.45
C ILE A 116 -13.29 5.67 29.21
N GLU A 117 -13.04 6.46 30.23
CA GLU A 117 -11.94 7.44 30.22
C GLU A 117 -10.69 6.71 29.76
N LEU A 118 -10.35 6.86 28.50
CA LEU A 118 -9.04 6.44 28.01
C LEU A 118 -8.02 7.43 28.57
N VAL A 119 -7.53 7.14 29.75
CA VAL A 119 -6.52 7.92 30.50
C VAL A 119 -5.18 7.94 29.76
N ASP A 120 -5.00 7.13 28.74
CA ASP A 120 -3.77 7.09 27.95
C ASP A 120 -4.09 7.32 26.45
N ASN A 121 -3.56 8.43 25.90
CA ASN A 121 -3.66 8.81 24.49
C ASN A 121 -2.95 7.84 23.50
N LYS A 122 -2.66 6.64 23.93
CA LYS A 122 -2.04 5.60 23.11
C LYS A 122 -3.12 4.70 22.53
N VAL A 123 -3.55 5.05 21.33
CA VAL A 123 -4.38 4.14 20.55
C VAL A 123 -3.58 2.88 20.25
N PRO A 124 -4.11 1.70 20.62
CA PRO A 124 -3.43 0.46 20.32
C PRO A 124 -3.26 0.31 18.79
N PHE A 125 -2.06 -0.11 18.39
CA PHE A 125 -1.76 -0.45 17.01
C PHE A 125 -2.72 -1.56 16.54
N ASP A 126 -3.62 -1.23 15.61
CA ASP A 126 -4.47 -2.22 14.96
C ASP A 126 -3.81 -2.72 13.68
N LYS A 127 -3.33 -3.96 13.76
CA LYS A 127 -2.67 -4.63 12.65
C LYS A 127 -3.56 -4.74 11.40
N MET A 128 -4.84 -4.97 11.58
CA MET A 128 -5.78 -5.12 10.44
C MET A 128 -5.98 -3.79 9.72
N THR A 129 -6.16 -2.70 10.45
CA THR A 129 -6.33 -1.36 9.89
C THR A 129 -5.08 -0.92 9.13
N VAL A 130 -3.89 -1.15 9.68
CA VAL A 130 -2.63 -0.82 9.02
C VAL A 130 -2.45 -1.67 7.75
N SER A 131 -2.71 -2.96 7.81
CA SER A 131 -2.61 -3.85 6.64
C SER A 131 -3.61 -3.45 5.55
N SER A 132 -4.82 -3.05 5.91
CA SER A 132 -5.84 -2.59 4.96
C SER A 132 -5.42 -1.27 4.28
N ALA A 133 -4.93 -0.30 5.04
CA ALA A 133 -4.42 0.96 4.50
C ALA A 133 -3.23 0.72 3.57
N LEU A 134 -2.29 -0.14 3.99
CA LEU A 134 -1.13 -0.50 3.20
C LEU A 134 -1.52 -1.19 1.88
N LYS A 135 -2.46 -2.15 1.93
CA LYS A 135 -2.96 -2.84 0.74
C LYS A 135 -3.54 -1.85 -0.27
N LYS A 136 -4.38 -0.91 0.18
CA LYS A 136 -4.95 0.13 -0.68
C LYS A 136 -3.87 1.03 -1.28
N ALA A 137 -2.85 1.42 -0.50
CA ALA A 137 -1.75 2.24 -0.99
C ALA A 137 -0.93 1.52 -2.08
N VAL A 138 -0.61 0.25 -1.85
CA VAL A 138 0.11 -0.56 -2.85
C VAL A 138 -0.73 -0.76 -4.10
N HIS A 139 -2.02 -1.09 -3.94
CA HIS A 139 -2.95 -1.24 -5.06
C HIS A 139 -3.01 0.01 -5.95
N GLU A 140 -3.12 1.19 -5.34
CA GLU A 140 -3.09 2.46 -6.09
C GLU A 140 -1.76 2.67 -6.79
N ALA A 141 -0.63 2.43 -6.11
CA ALA A 141 0.69 2.56 -6.72
C ALA A 141 0.87 1.60 -7.91
N VAL A 142 0.43 0.32 -7.78
CA VAL A 142 0.45 -0.68 -8.86
C VAL A 142 -0.46 -0.25 -10.02
N SER A 143 -1.62 0.32 -9.73
CA SER A 143 -2.56 0.81 -10.77
C SER A 143 -1.97 1.93 -11.61
N ASN A 144 -1.04 2.71 -11.05
CA ASN A 144 -0.33 3.79 -11.74
C ASN A 144 0.88 3.29 -12.56
N MET A 145 1.27 2.02 -12.44
CA MET A 145 2.32 1.40 -13.26
C MET A 145 1.81 1.13 -14.68
N PRO A 146 2.69 1.10 -15.69
CA PRO A 146 2.34 0.86 -17.09
C PRO A 146 1.81 -0.55 -17.37
#